data_d3c26f29e433b9e4a4e29838550c3bec
#
_entry.id   d3c26f29e433b9e4a4e29838550c3bec
#
_cell.length_a   1.000
_cell.length_b   1.000
_cell.length_c   1.000
_cell.angle_alpha   90.00
_cell.angle_beta   90.00
_cell.angle_gamma   90.00
#
_symmetry.space_group_name_H-M   'P 1'
#
loop_
_entity.id
_entity.type
_entity.pdbx_description
1 polymer ?
#
loop_
_entity_poly.entity_id
_entity_poly.type
_entity_poly.pdbx_seq_one_letter_code
_entity_poly.pdbx_strand_id
1 'polypeptide(L)'
;LRRSSAASDVYKRQFVVFYAGLQTIPKDTLESAMIDGANRWEQTRYVIIPHLMPLAVFISLIQLMDNFRVFEPIVGFNAQASATSLSWLIYNDFRSGDGDMLFGSAAATSILTIIGISILMTPVIVRTWKANKPVIGA
;
A
#
# COMPACT_ATOMS: atom_id res chain seq x y z
N LEU A 1 6.03 25.59 6.07
CA LEU A 1 6.99 24.91 5.16
C LEU A 1 7.24 23.41 5.47
N ARG A 2 6.93 22.92 6.67
CA ARG A 2 7.13 21.48 7.02
C ARG A 2 6.01 20.53 6.57
N ARG A 3 4.82 21.01 6.26
CA ARG A 3 3.70 20.18 5.79
C ARG A 3 3.86 19.64 4.36
N SER A 4 4.67 20.30 3.54
CA SER A 4 4.98 19.90 2.17
C SER A 4 5.98 18.74 2.10
N SER A 5 6.80 18.53 3.12
CA SER A 5 7.90 17.58 3.10
C SER A 5 7.42 16.13 3.14
N ALA A 6 6.55 15.75 4.08
CA ALA A 6 6.14 14.35 4.24
C ALA A 6 5.31 13.82 3.04
N ALA A 7 4.36 14.62 2.55
CA ALA A 7 3.59 14.26 1.35
C ALA A 7 4.49 14.20 0.09
N SER A 8 5.45 15.13 0.00
CA SER A 8 6.44 15.13 -1.08
C SER A 8 7.36 13.91 -1.03
N ASP A 9 7.74 13.46 0.16
CA ASP A 9 8.64 12.31 0.32
C ASP A 9 7.94 10.98 -0.01
N VAL A 10 6.67 10.83 0.35
CA VAL A 10 5.85 9.68 -0.07
C VAL A 10 5.71 9.64 -1.59
N TYR A 11 5.37 10.77 -2.21
CA TYR A 11 5.24 10.89 -3.66
C TYR A 11 6.56 10.58 -4.38
N LYS A 12 7.68 11.12 -3.90
CA LYS A 12 9.01 10.87 -4.47
C LYS A 12 9.38 9.39 -4.41
N ARG A 13 9.10 8.73 -3.29
CA ARG A 13 9.37 7.30 -3.12
C ARG A 13 8.56 6.47 -4.10
N GLN A 14 7.26 6.73 -4.24
CA GLN A 14 6.39 6.05 -5.19
C GLN A 14 6.87 6.26 -6.63
N PHE A 15 7.21 7.50 -7.00
CA PHE A 15 7.72 7.83 -8.32
C PHE A 15 9.00 7.07 -8.64
N VAL A 16 9.97 7.05 -7.73
CA VAL A 16 11.24 6.33 -7.93
C VAL A 16 11.03 4.84 -8.12
N VAL A 17 10.14 4.22 -7.34
CA VAL A 17 9.85 2.78 -7.43
C VAL A 17 9.18 2.46 -8.76
N PHE A 18 8.18 3.25 -9.20
CA PHE A 18 7.56 3.06 -10.51
C PHE A 18 8.53 3.30 -11.66
N TYR A 19 9.38 4.32 -11.56
CA TYR A 19 10.39 4.59 -12.56
C TYR A 19 11.41 3.46 -12.68
N ALA A 20 11.87 2.93 -11.56
CA ALA A 20 12.74 1.76 -11.54
C ALA A 20 12.02 0.53 -12.15
N GLY A 21 10.74 0.31 -11.83
CA GLY A 21 9.94 -0.74 -12.41
C GLY A 21 9.79 -0.63 -13.94
N LEU A 22 9.64 0.58 -14.46
CA LEU A 22 9.61 0.82 -15.91
C LEU A 22 10.92 0.42 -16.59
N GLN A 23 12.05 0.60 -15.91
CA GLN A 23 13.36 0.23 -16.47
C GLN A 23 13.60 -1.30 -16.50
N THR A 24 12.81 -2.08 -15.78
CA THR A 24 12.91 -3.55 -15.80
C THR A 24 12.19 -4.19 -16.97
N ILE A 25 11.44 -3.42 -17.75
CA ILE A 25 10.73 -3.93 -18.93
C ILE A 25 11.75 -4.27 -20.02
N PRO A 26 11.80 -5.53 -20.52
CA PRO A 26 12.71 -5.89 -21.59
C PRO A 26 12.42 -5.08 -22.85
N LYS A 27 13.44 -4.50 -23.45
CA LYS A 27 13.29 -3.73 -24.68
C LYS A 27 12.76 -4.57 -25.83
N ASP A 28 13.20 -5.82 -25.90
CA ASP A 28 12.78 -6.78 -26.91
C ASP A 28 11.25 -6.97 -26.96
N THR A 29 10.60 -6.95 -25.78
CA THR A 29 9.14 -7.06 -25.69
C THR A 29 8.43 -5.83 -26.27
N LEU A 30 8.98 -4.64 -26.05
CA LEU A 30 8.45 -3.41 -26.61
C LEU A 30 8.71 -3.32 -28.12
N GLU A 31 9.88 -3.74 -28.57
CA GLU A 31 10.25 -3.80 -30.01
C GLU A 31 9.38 -4.81 -30.75
N SER A 32 9.15 -5.99 -30.18
CA SER A 32 8.22 -6.96 -30.77
C SER A 32 6.82 -6.42 -30.91
N ALA A 33 6.29 -5.75 -29.89
CA ALA A 33 4.98 -5.12 -29.95
C ALA A 33 4.92 -4.00 -31.02
N MET A 34 6.03 -3.28 -31.25
CA MET A 34 6.12 -2.28 -32.32
C MET A 34 6.12 -2.94 -33.72
N ILE A 35 6.80 -4.06 -33.88
CA ILE A 35 6.83 -4.83 -35.14
C ILE A 35 5.43 -5.38 -35.45
N ASP A 36 4.69 -5.81 -34.42
CA ASP A 36 3.30 -6.27 -34.54
C ASP A 36 2.32 -5.11 -34.85
N GLY A 37 2.80 -3.86 -34.95
CA GLY A 37 1.99 -2.70 -35.31
C GLY A 37 1.22 -2.10 -34.12
N ALA A 38 1.54 -2.48 -32.89
CA ALA A 38 0.86 -1.96 -31.71
C ALA A 38 1.09 -0.45 -31.53
N ASN A 39 0.00 0.30 -31.36
CA ASN A 39 0.05 1.72 -31.03
C ASN A 39 0.61 1.92 -29.61
N ARG A 40 1.13 3.10 -29.31
CA ARG A 40 1.68 3.44 -27.96
C ARG A 40 0.71 3.15 -26.82
N TRP A 41 -0.59 3.35 -27.02
CA TRP A 41 -1.63 3.04 -26.04
C TRP A 41 -1.77 1.53 -25.83
N GLU A 42 -1.70 0.74 -26.90
CA GLU A 42 -1.76 -0.72 -26.85
C GLU A 42 -0.53 -1.29 -26.16
N GLN A 43 0.66 -0.79 -26.47
CA GLN A 43 1.89 -1.14 -25.78
C GLN A 43 1.79 -0.85 -24.27
N THR A 44 1.26 0.31 -23.92
CA THR A 44 1.07 0.67 -22.49
C THR A 44 0.11 -0.28 -21.81
N ARG A 45 -1.02 -0.58 -22.43
CA ARG A 45 -2.08 -1.38 -21.82
C ARG A 45 -1.75 -2.87 -21.75
N TYR A 46 -1.10 -3.41 -22.75
CA TYR A 46 -0.88 -4.86 -22.88
C TYR A 46 0.52 -5.31 -22.48
N VAL A 47 1.49 -4.40 -22.47
CA VAL A 47 2.88 -4.71 -22.09
C VAL A 47 3.27 -4.05 -20.77
N ILE A 48 3.16 -2.72 -20.68
CA ILE A 48 3.68 -1.95 -19.56
C ILE A 48 2.82 -2.16 -18.31
N ILE A 49 1.50 -2.00 -18.40
CA ILE A 49 0.60 -2.11 -17.25
C ILE A 49 0.65 -3.52 -16.62
N PRO A 50 0.55 -4.63 -17.37
CA PRO A 50 0.65 -5.96 -16.79
C PRO A 50 2.00 -6.24 -16.12
N HIS A 51 3.09 -5.72 -16.70
CA HIS A 51 4.42 -5.86 -16.12
C HIS A 51 4.58 -5.10 -14.79
N LEU A 52 4.00 -3.91 -14.71
CA LEU A 52 4.02 -3.07 -13.49
C LEU A 52 2.97 -3.47 -12.44
N MET A 53 2.00 -4.29 -12.78
CA MET A 53 0.90 -4.67 -11.88
C MET A 53 1.38 -5.27 -10.55
N PRO A 54 2.33 -6.21 -10.50
CA PRO A 54 2.86 -6.75 -9.24
C PRO A 54 3.47 -5.66 -8.36
N LEU A 55 4.19 -4.73 -8.97
CA LEU A 55 4.82 -3.61 -8.28
C LEU A 55 3.78 -2.62 -7.75
N ALA A 56 2.76 -2.30 -8.55
CA ALA A 56 1.66 -1.43 -8.13
C ALA A 56 0.89 -2.01 -6.94
N VAL A 57 0.65 -3.32 -6.96
CA VAL A 57 0.03 -4.03 -5.85
C VAL A 57 0.90 -3.96 -4.59
N PHE A 58 2.20 -4.21 -4.71
CA PHE A 58 3.13 -4.13 -3.59
C PHE A 58 3.17 -2.72 -2.95
N ILE A 59 3.24 -1.68 -3.78
CA ILE A 59 3.19 -0.29 -3.31
C ILE A 59 1.86 0.01 -2.62
N SER A 60 0.74 -0.48 -3.18
CA SER A 60 -0.59 -0.28 -2.60
C SER A 60 -0.72 -0.95 -1.23
N LEU A 61 -0.11 -2.12 -1.04
CA LEU A 61 -0.07 -2.82 0.24
C LEU A 61 0.71 -2.03 1.29
N ILE A 62 1.89 -1.53 0.93
CA ILE A 62 2.69 -0.68 1.84
C ILE A 62 1.91 0.58 2.21
N GLN A 63 1.30 1.24 1.23
CA GLN A 63 0.54 2.47 1.45
C GLN A 63 -0.68 2.23 2.35
N LEU A 64 -1.36 1.11 2.18
CA LEU A 64 -2.47 0.74 3.04
C LEU A 64 -1.98 0.53 4.48
N MET A 65 -0.89 -0.19 4.66
CA MET A 65 -0.28 -0.44 5.98
C MET A 65 0.14 0.87 6.65
N ASP A 66 0.76 1.78 5.91
CA ASP A 66 1.18 3.10 6.41
C ASP A 66 -0.03 3.95 6.84
N ASN A 67 -1.15 3.89 6.11
CA ASN A 67 -2.36 4.62 6.48
C ASN A 67 -3.00 4.11 7.80
N PHE A 68 -2.93 2.82 8.07
CA PHE A 68 -3.41 2.29 9.36
C PHE A 68 -2.48 2.65 10.53
N ARG A 69 -1.20 2.92 10.25
CA ARG A 69 -0.17 3.25 11.25
C ARG A 69 -0.06 4.75 11.52
N VAL A 70 -0.95 5.60 11.03
CA VAL A 70 -0.90 7.05 11.27
C VAL A 70 -1.09 7.35 12.76
N PHE A 71 0.00 7.48 13.49
CA PHE A 71 0.04 7.78 14.92
C PHE A 71 0.87 9.05 15.20
N GLU A 72 2.08 9.12 14.64
CA GLU A 72 3.04 10.19 14.90
C GLU A 72 2.52 11.59 14.59
N PRO A 73 1.81 11.86 13.48
CA PRO A 73 1.30 13.18 13.19
C PRO A 73 0.22 13.64 14.19
N ILE A 74 -0.59 12.71 14.69
CA ILE A 74 -1.68 13.04 15.62
C ILE A 74 -1.11 13.44 16.98
N VAL A 75 -0.13 12.71 17.47
CA VAL A 75 0.53 12.99 18.75
C VAL A 75 1.45 14.20 18.61
N GLY A 76 2.24 14.29 17.52
CA GLY A 76 3.20 15.36 17.30
C GLY A 76 2.57 16.75 17.11
N PHE A 77 1.35 16.82 16.59
CA PHE A 77 0.62 18.10 16.42
C PHE A 77 -0.38 18.37 17.53
N ASN A 78 -0.46 17.53 18.56
CA ASN A 78 -1.45 17.61 19.62
C ASN A 78 -2.89 17.71 19.09
N ALA A 79 -3.16 17.05 17.98
CA ALA A 79 -4.42 17.11 17.23
C ALA A 79 -5.47 16.10 17.71
N GLN A 80 -5.30 15.54 18.90
CA GLN A 80 -6.12 14.45 19.45
C GLN A 80 -7.61 14.84 19.61
N ALA A 81 -7.89 16.13 19.77
CA ALA A 81 -9.27 16.63 19.87
C ALA A 81 -9.98 16.72 18.50
N SER A 82 -9.24 16.77 17.40
CA SER A 82 -9.77 17.03 16.05
C SER A 82 -9.57 15.87 15.08
N ALA A 83 -8.67 14.94 15.39
CA ALA A 83 -8.38 13.80 14.53
C ALA A 83 -7.99 12.58 15.37
N THR A 84 -8.69 11.48 15.14
CA THR A 84 -8.40 10.18 15.78
C THR A 84 -8.02 9.18 14.71
N SER A 85 -6.95 8.43 14.94
CA SER A 85 -6.63 7.23 14.17
C SER A 85 -6.81 5.99 15.02
N LEU A 86 -6.92 4.85 14.36
CA LEU A 86 -7.07 3.56 15.04
C LEU A 86 -5.88 3.26 15.95
N SER A 87 -4.66 3.57 15.49
CA SER A 87 -3.44 3.42 16.29
C SER A 87 -3.42 4.34 17.50
N TRP A 88 -3.94 5.57 17.37
CA TRP A 88 -4.04 6.50 18.50
C TRP A 88 -5.08 6.04 19.51
N LEU A 89 -6.23 5.52 19.04
CA LEU A 89 -7.28 4.99 19.90
C LEU A 89 -6.76 3.84 20.77
N ILE A 90 -6.09 2.87 20.15
CA ILE A 90 -5.46 1.74 20.87
C ILE A 90 -4.47 2.24 21.91
N TYR A 91 -3.60 3.20 21.54
CA TYR A 91 -2.63 3.77 22.46
C TYR A 91 -3.29 4.53 23.62
N ASN A 92 -4.33 5.31 23.34
CA ASN A 92 -5.07 6.07 24.34
C ASN A 92 -5.77 5.13 25.34
N ASP A 93 -6.41 4.07 24.87
CA ASP A 93 -7.06 3.07 25.71
C ASP A 93 -6.03 2.33 26.60
N PHE A 94 -4.83 2.09 26.06
CA PHE A 94 -3.73 1.49 26.81
C PHE A 94 -3.18 2.42 27.89
N ARG A 95 -3.13 3.74 27.62
CA ARG A 95 -2.56 4.74 28.52
C ARG A 95 -3.55 5.23 29.56
N SER A 96 -4.83 5.30 29.22
CA SER A 96 -5.90 5.81 30.11
C SER A 96 -6.34 4.78 31.14
N GLY A 97 -5.66 3.65 31.23
CA GLY A 97 -6.04 2.50 32.03
C GLY A 97 -5.97 2.74 33.52
N ASP A 98 -7.04 3.27 34.09
CA ASP A 98 -7.32 3.19 35.53
C ASP A 98 -8.06 1.87 35.89
N GLY A 99 -7.84 0.80 35.13
CA GLY A 99 -8.41 -0.51 35.42
C GLY A 99 -8.46 -1.49 34.25
N ASP A 100 -8.71 -2.75 34.54
CA ASP A 100 -8.72 -3.89 33.62
C ASP A 100 -9.65 -3.75 32.39
N MET A 101 -10.67 -2.88 32.46
CA MET A 101 -11.66 -2.73 31.39
C MET A 101 -11.10 -2.04 30.14
N LEU A 102 -10.20 -1.06 30.29
CA LEU A 102 -9.62 -0.31 29.15
C LEU A 102 -8.55 -1.12 28.43
N PHE A 103 -7.84 -1.97 29.14
CA PHE A 103 -6.89 -2.91 28.56
C PHE A 103 -7.59 -3.91 27.63
N GLY A 104 -8.76 -4.42 28.05
CA GLY A 104 -9.59 -5.30 27.22
C GLY A 104 -10.10 -4.60 25.96
N SER A 105 -10.48 -3.33 26.04
CA SER A 105 -10.89 -2.50 24.88
C SER A 105 -9.76 -2.33 23.90
N ALA A 106 -8.57 -1.97 24.34
CA ALA A 106 -7.40 -1.81 23.49
C ALA A 106 -7.01 -3.13 22.79
N ALA A 107 -7.06 -4.25 23.50
CA ALA A 107 -6.81 -5.57 22.94
C ALA A 107 -7.87 -5.96 21.87
N ALA A 108 -9.14 -5.74 22.17
CA ALA A 108 -10.24 -6.01 21.24
C ALA A 108 -10.13 -5.16 19.96
N THR A 109 -9.85 -3.88 20.09
CA THR A 109 -9.65 -2.97 18.97
C THR A 109 -8.44 -3.38 18.11
N SER A 110 -7.36 -3.83 18.74
CA SER A 110 -6.18 -4.35 18.04
C SER A 110 -6.51 -5.59 17.21
N ILE A 111 -7.22 -6.55 17.78
CA ILE A 111 -7.64 -7.77 17.09
C ILE A 111 -8.58 -7.46 15.94
N LEU A 112 -9.58 -6.59 16.14
CA LEU A 112 -10.49 -6.15 15.08
C LEU A 112 -9.74 -5.47 13.94
N THR A 113 -8.73 -4.67 14.24
CA THR A 113 -7.87 -4.02 13.25
C THR A 113 -7.12 -5.03 12.41
N ILE A 114 -6.50 -6.04 13.04
CA ILE A 114 -5.78 -7.10 12.34
C ILE A 114 -6.73 -7.89 11.42
N ILE A 115 -7.91 -8.24 11.91
CA ILE A 115 -8.93 -8.94 11.11
C ILE A 115 -9.37 -8.07 9.93
N GLY A 116 -9.67 -6.79 10.16
CA GLY A 116 -10.08 -5.84 9.11
C GLY A 116 -9.04 -5.70 8.02
N ILE A 117 -7.77 -5.51 8.39
CA ILE A 117 -6.65 -5.43 7.44
C ILE A 117 -6.50 -6.76 6.69
N SER A 118 -6.59 -7.89 7.35
CA SER A 118 -6.48 -9.21 6.72
C SER A 118 -7.58 -9.45 5.68
N ILE A 119 -8.82 -9.05 5.98
CA ILE A 119 -9.94 -9.16 5.04
C ILE A 119 -9.69 -8.27 3.81
N LEU A 120 -9.23 -7.04 4.00
CA LEU A 120 -8.92 -6.12 2.89
C LEU A 120 -7.73 -6.60 2.04
N MET A 121 -6.74 -7.23 2.65
CA MET A 121 -5.54 -7.72 1.98
C MET A 121 -5.76 -9.00 1.19
N THR A 122 -6.62 -9.88 1.67
CA THR A 122 -6.86 -11.20 1.06
C THR A 122 -7.20 -11.12 -0.44
N PRO A 123 -8.18 -10.30 -0.91
CA PRO A 123 -8.51 -10.24 -2.33
C PRO A 123 -7.36 -9.71 -3.18
N VAL A 124 -6.56 -8.80 -2.65
CA VAL A 124 -5.42 -8.22 -3.36
C VAL A 124 -4.31 -9.27 -3.52
N ILE A 125 -3.98 -9.98 -2.45
CA ILE A 125 -2.98 -11.07 -2.46
C ILE A 125 -3.40 -12.20 -3.38
N VAL A 126 -4.67 -12.65 -3.29
CA VAL A 126 -5.20 -13.74 -4.14
C VAL A 126 -5.15 -13.35 -5.62
N ARG A 127 -5.52 -12.11 -5.94
CA ARG A 127 -5.49 -11.62 -7.33
C ARG A 127 -4.07 -11.56 -7.89
N THR A 128 -3.11 -11.10 -7.09
CA THR A 128 -1.70 -11.05 -7.46
C THR A 128 -1.12 -12.45 -7.63
N TRP A 129 -1.47 -13.36 -6.73
CA TRP A 129 -1.00 -14.74 -6.79
C TRP A 129 -1.55 -15.47 -8.02
N LYS A 130 -2.80 -15.23 -8.38
CA LYS A 130 -3.39 -15.77 -9.62
C LYS A 130 -2.76 -15.19 -10.88
N ALA A 131 -2.39 -13.91 -10.86
CA ALA A 131 -1.74 -13.25 -11.98
C ALA A 131 -0.28 -13.72 -12.20
N ASN A 132 0.38 -14.14 -11.13
CA ASN A 132 1.79 -14.57 -11.16
C ASN A 132 1.98 -16.10 -11.15
N LYS A 133 0.93 -16.90 -11.38
CA LYS A 133 1.14 -18.35 -11.55
C LYS A 133 2.00 -18.56 -12.79
N PRO A 134 3.23 -19.15 -12.66
CA PRO A 134 3.97 -19.58 -13.83
C PRO A 134 3.12 -20.60 -14.55
N VAL A 135 3.01 -20.47 -15.87
CA VAL A 135 2.45 -21.49 -16.73
C VAL A 135 3.46 -22.66 -16.73
N ILE A 136 3.39 -23.49 -15.69
CA ILE A 136 4.12 -24.76 -15.65
C ILE A 136 3.23 -25.76 -16.35
N GLY A 137 3.53 -26.03 -17.60
CA GLY A 137 2.89 -27.10 -18.33
C GLY A 137 2.61 -26.80 -19.80
N ALA A 138 3.61 -26.79 -20.62
CA ALA A 138 3.58 -27.25 -22.00
C ALA A 138 4.91 -27.91 -22.31
#